data_08f3239752da4f5ebc381f639fe51744
#
_entry.id   08f3239752da4f5ebc381f639fe51744
#
_cell.length_a   1.000
_cell.length_b   1.000
_cell.length_c   1.000
_cell.angle_alpha   90.00
_cell.angle_beta   90.00
_cell.angle_gamma   90.00
#
_symmetry.space_group_name_H-M   'P 1'
#
loop_
_entity.id
_entity.type
_entity.pdbx_description
1 polymer ?
#
loop_
_entity_poly.entity_id
_entity_poly.type
_entity_poly.pdbx_seq_one_letter_code
_entity_poly.pdbx_strand_id
1 'polypeptide(L)'
;MTTSSPERPLRVAALAKQVPATDAVLDPRGHLVRDPGRAQMNAFCRRAVTLAIALAEGRDGSGATVLTMGPPGAVDVLRESAAWGATQLWHLSDRALAGADALMTAAALAAALDRGGPFDLVLAGRSSLDGSTTSVPPMVAEMLGLPFVEAVTSLRRRDDRWLQVTSLTDTGSQSADVRLPCVLSVGERSCVTPTVPEEEWPAASRLDVRLWGRTQLQASRHFLPSATTTVAQVTTRPPAARSSMVLGPDRPAEQARRVVQLLVDRGALTAGAVDPTASTTADHPPSAHSTPSTYPQRSSHATQRSLVVVRSCRARDLGVLATVAALTREVGGTTTVLMPAAALAGDDVTSLLGRHGADAVVVGTGSEPRPFAMAAGTLAAHGYTDVVGVSTPWGREVMARVAARLSMGLLSDLHELRGGPDGLRGAKMAPGGGELVEVRSSSAIRLLTVVDPAPFAGASPRPAAATTWLEVGHDDAVRNRVETVVDDWDALSRSPVVIGVGRGVREFELTLLEPLRRVLGAEYAATRKVTDEGWLPHSRQVGITGRSIAPALYLAVGISGSPDHLSSLRDAGTVVAVNEDPRARVFDHCDIGVVARWQDVVGPLTAALVAAGSDRGGAVPAPELLRRS
;
A
#
# COMPACT_ATOMS: atom_id res chain seq x y z
N MET A 1 -46.75 -14.93 -2.58
CA MET A 1 -45.71 -15.81 -2.04
C MET A 1 -44.81 -16.20 -3.23
N THR A 2 -43.75 -15.47 -3.44
CA THR A 2 -42.75 -15.78 -4.45
C THR A 2 -41.85 -16.89 -3.86
N THR A 3 -42.02 -18.09 -4.35
CA THR A 3 -41.11 -19.22 -4.05
C THR A 3 -39.72 -18.85 -4.59
N SER A 4 -38.82 -18.40 -3.74
CA SER A 4 -37.42 -18.27 -4.10
C SER A 4 -36.91 -19.68 -4.44
N SER A 5 -36.50 -19.88 -5.69
CA SER A 5 -35.75 -21.08 -6.07
C SER A 5 -34.58 -21.24 -5.10
N PRO A 6 -34.27 -22.47 -4.66
CA PRO A 6 -33.14 -22.70 -3.77
C PRO A 6 -31.85 -22.18 -4.47
N GLU A 7 -31.19 -21.22 -3.83
CA GLU A 7 -29.95 -20.66 -4.36
C GLU A 7 -28.90 -21.78 -4.53
N ARG A 8 -28.24 -21.80 -5.69
CA ARG A 8 -27.15 -22.76 -5.97
C ARG A 8 -25.99 -22.57 -4.95
N PRO A 9 -25.45 -23.65 -4.35
CA PRO A 9 -24.28 -23.53 -3.48
C PRO A 9 -23.07 -22.94 -4.22
N LEU A 10 -22.34 -22.03 -3.56
CA LEU A 10 -21.12 -21.45 -4.08
C LEU A 10 -19.91 -22.33 -3.75
N ARG A 11 -19.03 -22.55 -4.73
CA ARG A 11 -17.70 -23.13 -4.52
C ARG A 11 -16.73 -21.99 -4.24
N VAL A 12 -16.30 -21.86 -3.00
CA VAL A 12 -15.47 -20.76 -2.52
C VAL A 12 -14.06 -21.23 -2.22
N ALA A 13 -13.06 -20.54 -2.77
CA ALA A 13 -11.66 -20.72 -2.43
C ALA A 13 -11.12 -19.50 -1.65
N ALA A 14 -10.31 -19.73 -0.62
CA ALA A 14 -9.59 -18.69 0.10
C ALA A 14 -8.07 -18.87 -0.04
N LEU A 15 -7.38 -17.79 -0.39
CA LEU A 15 -5.92 -17.76 -0.43
C LEU A 15 -5.39 -17.29 0.92
N ALA A 16 -4.64 -18.14 1.59
CA ALA A 16 -4.09 -17.88 2.91
C ALA A 16 -2.56 -17.88 2.88
N LYS A 17 -1.94 -17.01 3.67
CA LYS A 17 -0.49 -16.86 3.71
C LYS A 17 0.01 -16.90 5.15
N GLN A 18 1.10 -17.64 5.37
CA GLN A 18 1.88 -17.59 6.59
C GLN A 18 2.84 -16.40 6.55
N VAL A 19 2.87 -15.61 7.60
CA VAL A 19 3.75 -14.45 7.78
C VAL A 19 4.44 -14.52 9.15
N PRO A 20 5.58 -13.83 9.37
CA PRO A 20 6.15 -13.68 10.69
C PRO A 20 5.16 -13.05 11.69
N ALA A 21 5.16 -13.49 12.93
CA ALA A 21 4.34 -12.93 14.00
C ALA A 21 4.92 -11.65 14.59
N THR A 22 6.21 -11.41 14.38
CA THR A 22 6.97 -10.22 14.79
C THR A 22 7.47 -9.47 13.56
N ASP A 23 8.21 -8.38 13.78
CA ASP A 23 8.84 -7.61 12.71
C ASP A 23 9.63 -8.54 11.79
N ALA A 24 9.40 -8.41 10.48
CA ALA A 24 10.06 -9.21 9.49
C ALA A 24 11.55 -8.82 9.41
N VAL A 25 12.43 -9.80 9.46
CA VAL A 25 13.87 -9.62 9.35
C VAL A 25 14.35 -10.22 8.05
N LEU A 26 15.22 -9.52 7.33
CA LEU A 26 15.85 -10.03 6.13
C LEU A 26 17.24 -10.61 6.44
N ASP A 27 17.62 -11.65 5.73
CA ASP A 27 19.00 -12.12 5.71
C ASP A 27 19.89 -11.19 4.83
N PRO A 28 21.22 -11.30 4.85
CA PRO A 28 22.10 -10.47 4.02
C PRO A 28 21.87 -10.59 2.50
N ARG A 29 21.12 -11.60 2.06
CA ARG A 29 20.74 -11.79 0.66
C ARG A 29 19.36 -11.19 0.34
N GLY A 30 18.71 -10.56 1.33
CA GLY A 30 17.38 -9.97 1.19
C GLY A 30 16.23 -10.98 1.24
N HIS A 31 16.46 -12.19 1.70
CA HIS A 31 15.40 -13.16 1.93
C HIS A 31 14.81 -13.00 3.34
N LEU A 32 13.50 -13.15 3.42
CA LEU A 32 12.80 -13.12 4.70
C LEU A 32 13.25 -14.30 5.58
N VAL A 33 13.77 -13.98 6.77
CA VAL A 33 14.07 -14.98 7.80
C VAL A 33 12.75 -15.51 8.36
N ARG A 34 12.53 -16.81 8.23
CA ARG A 34 11.33 -17.49 8.70
C ARG A 34 11.66 -18.32 9.93
N ASP A 35 11.17 -17.87 11.08
CA ASP A 35 11.20 -18.63 12.33
C ASP A 35 9.89 -19.44 12.45
N PRO A 36 9.91 -20.76 12.38
CA PRO A 36 8.70 -21.58 12.48
C PRO A 36 7.93 -21.38 13.80
N GLY A 37 8.63 -21.07 14.90
CA GLY A 37 8.02 -20.81 16.21
C GLY A 37 7.41 -19.41 16.35
N ARG A 38 7.53 -18.56 15.33
CA ARG A 38 7.05 -17.17 15.31
C ARG A 38 6.35 -16.83 14.01
N ALA A 39 5.55 -17.73 13.51
CA ALA A 39 4.78 -17.54 12.29
C ALA A 39 3.28 -17.58 12.61
N GLN A 40 2.48 -16.88 11.80
CA GLN A 40 1.02 -16.81 11.96
C GLN A 40 0.34 -16.65 10.60
N MET A 41 -0.97 -16.93 10.53
CA MET A 41 -1.75 -16.56 9.35
C MET A 41 -1.84 -15.03 9.26
N ASN A 42 -1.63 -14.50 8.07
CA ASN A 42 -1.77 -13.05 7.82
C ASN A 42 -3.19 -12.55 8.15
N ALA A 43 -3.29 -11.43 8.84
CA ALA A 43 -4.57 -10.91 9.37
C ALA A 43 -5.66 -10.73 8.30
N PHE A 44 -5.31 -10.26 7.09
CA PHE A 44 -6.27 -10.15 5.99
C PHE A 44 -6.67 -11.52 5.44
N CYS A 45 -5.76 -12.49 5.47
CA CYS A 45 -6.07 -13.87 5.07
C CYS A 45 -7.03 -14.53 6.06
N ARG A 46 -6.91 -14.25 7.36
CA ARG A 46 -7.88 -14.71 8.36
C ARG A 46 -9.30 -14.27 8.01
N ARG A 47 -9.47 -13.00 7.62
CA ARG A 47 -10.78 -12.49 7.18
C ARG A 47 -11.27 -13.17 5.90
N ALA A 48 -10.39 -13.39 4.92
CA ALA A 48 -10.74 -14.08 3.68
C ALA A 48 -11.20 -15.54 3.94
N VAL A 49 -10.49 -16.26 4.81
CA VAL A 49 -10.85 -17.64 5.21
C VAL A 49 -12.18 -17.66 5.97
N THR A 50 -12.38 -16.74 6.93
CA THR A 50 -13.64 -16.64 7.70
C THR A 50 -14.83 -16.41 6.77
N LEU A 51 -14.72 -15.46 5.84
CA LEU A 51 -15.78 -15.17 4.87
C LEU A 51 -16.02 -16.35 3.92
N ALA A 52 -14.96 -17.06 3.50
CA ALA A 52 -15.10 -18.23 2.63
C ALA A 52 -15.88 -19.35 3.32
N ILE A 53 -15.59 -19.61 4.58
CA ILE A 53 -16.29 -20.60 5.39
C ILE A 53 -17.76 -20.18 5.57
N ALA A 54 -18.01 -18.94 5.99
CA ALA A 54 -19.37 -18.44 6.19
C ALA A 54 -20.24 -18.48 4.91
N LEU A 55 -19.65 -18.22 3.75
CA LEU A 55 -20.34 -18.29 2.46
C LEU A 55 -20.59 -19.72 1.97
N ALA A 56 -19.78 -20.68 2.44
CA ALA A 56 -19.92 -22.09 2.13
C ALA A 56 -20.82 -22.85 3.13
N GLU A 57 -21.07 -22.29 4.32
CA GLU A 57 -21.90 -22.92 5.35
C GLU A 57 -23.37 -23.11 4.92
N GLY A 58 -23.96 -24.20 5.40
CA GLY A 58 -25.39 -24.49 5.24
C GLY A 58 -25.80 -25.09 3.89
N ARG A 59 -24.87 -25.59 3.08
CA ARG A 59 -25.19 -26.15 1.76
C ARG A 59 -24.53 -27.52 1.57
N ASP A 60 -25.33 -28.49 1.26
CA ASP A 60 -24.91 -29.89 1.08
C ASP A 60 -23.72 -30.01 0.11
N GLY A 61 -22.55 -30.35 0.63
CA GLY A 61 -21.34 -30.62 -0.15
C GLY A 61 -20.51 -29.43 -0.59
N SER A 62 -20.91 -28.19 -0.31
CA SER A 62 -20.13 -26.99 -0.62
C SER A 62 -19.31 -26.54 0.60
N GLY A 63 -18.08 -27.02 0.71
CA GLY A 63 -17.16 -26.55 1.73
C GLY A 63 -16.19 -25.50 1.19
N ALA A 64 -15.62 -24.69 2.09
CA ALA A 64 -14.56 -23.76 1.72
C ALA A 64 -13.27 -24.52 1.43
N THR A 65 -12.62 -24.19 0.32
CA THR A 65 -11.27 -24.64 -0.01
C THR A 65 -10.27 -23.57 0.44
N VAL A 66 -9.29 -23.93 1.27
CA VAL A 66 -8.23 -23.03 1.68
C VAL A 66 -6.90 -23.45 1.04
N LEU A 67 -6.27 -22.50 0.33
CA LEU A 67 -4.97 -22.69 -0.33
C LEU A 67 -3.90 -21.90 0.40
N THR A 68 -2.77 -22.53 0.70
CA THR A 68 -1.54 -21.83 1.13
C THR A 68 -0.37 -22.22 0.24
N MET A 69 0.53 -21.27 -0.01
CA MET A 69 1.82 -21.51 -0.67
C MET A 69 2.95 -21.17 0.29
N GLY A 70 3.83 -22.14 0.54
CA GLY A 70 4.94 -21.93 1.47
C GLY A 70 5.74 -23.19 1.78
N PRO A 71 6.73 -23.06 2.66
CA PRO A 71 7.51 -24.19 3.15
C PRO A 71 6.61 -25.18 3.92
N PRO A 72 7.11 -26.39 4.26
CA PRO A 72 6.31 -27.40 4.99
C PRO A 72 5.62 -26.88 6.25
N GLY A 73 6.25 -25.95 7.01
CA GLY A 73 5.65 -25.34 8.20
C GLY A 73 4.44 -24.44 7.93
N ALA A 74 4.19 -24.04 6.68
CA ALA A 74 2.99 -23.27 6.34
C ALA A 74 1.69 -24.11 6.46
N VAL A 75 1.79 -25.41 6.72
CA VAL A 75 0.64 -26.26 7.07
C VAL A 75 -0.14 -25.73 8.28
N ASP A 76 0.48 -24.98 9.19
CA ASP A 76 -0.18 -24.41 10.36
C ASP A 76 -1.31 -23.44 9.99
N VAL A 77 -1.18 -22.74 8.86
CA VAL A 77 -2.27 -21.92 8.30
C VAL A 77 -3.49 -22.79 7.94
N LEU A 78 -3.26 -24.00 7.45
CA LEU A 78 -4.33 -24.94 7.12
C LEU A 78 -4.93 -25.60 8.38
N ARG A 79 -4.11 -25.84 9.41
CA ARG A 79 -4.57 -26.33 10.73
C ARG A 79 -5.53 -25.31 11.37
N GLU A 80 -5.12 -24.03 11.39
CA GLU A 80 -5.97 -22.95 11.88
C GLU A 80 -7.28 -22.85 11.07
N SER A 81 -7.20 -22.93 9.74
CA SER A 81 -8.39 -22.89 8.86
C SER A 81 -9.32 -24.07 9.08
N ALA A 82 -8.79 -25.28 9.31
CA ALA A 82 -9.58 -26.47 9.62
C ALA A 82 -10.28 -26.36 10.97
N ALA A 83 -9.62 -25.77 11.98
CA ALA A 83 -10.24 -25.49 13.28
C ALA A 83 -11.43 -24.51 13.16
N TRP A 84 -11.48 -23.70 12.10
CA TRP A 84 -12.59 -22.79 11.81
C TRP A 84 -13.68 -23.39 10.92
N GLY A 85 -13.46 -24.59 10.36
CA GLY A 85 -14.45 -25.29 9.54
C GLY A 85 -14.13 -25.37 8.05
N ALA A 86 -12.91 -25.05 7.62
CA ALA A 86 -12.50 -25.29 6.23
C ALA A 86 -12.51 -26.80 5.94
N THR A 87 -13.08 -27.19 4.80
CA THR A 87 -13.29 -28.61 4.46
C THR A 87 -12.29 -29.17 3.47
N GLN A 88 -11.71 -28.33 2.63
CA GLN A 88 -10.67 -28.71 1.67
C GLN A 88 -9.40 -27.88 1.90
N LEU A 89 -8.26 -28.55 2.04
CA LEU A 89 -7.00 -27.94 2.42
C LEU A 89 -5.96 -28.24 1.35
N TRP A 90 -5.41 -27.18 0.72
CA TRP A 90 -4.43 -27.33 -0.35
C TRP A 90 -3.14 -26.63 0.03
N HIS A 91 -2.03 -27.34 -0.07
CA HIS A 91 -0.69 -26.82 0.22
C HIS A 91 0.18 -26.86 -1.03
N LEU A 92 0.55 -25.68 -1.53
CA LEU A 92 1.52 -25.54 -2.61
C LEU A 92 2.91 -25.49 -1.96
N SER A 93 3.60 -26.63 -1.95
CA SER A 93 4.90 -26.76 -1.27
C SER A 93 5.86 -27.60 -2.12
N ASP A 94 6.86 -26.92 -2.69
CA ASP A 94 7.93 -27.50 -3.48
C ASP A 94 9.16 -26.58 -3.41
N ARG A 95 10.37 -27.16 -3.40
CA ARG A 95 11.63 -26.39 -3.47
C ARG A 95 11.73 -25.52 -4.72
N ALA A 96 11.12 -25.93 -5.83
CA ALA A 96 11.06 -25.17 -7.07
C ALA A 96 10.21 -23.88 -6.96
N LEU A 97 9.40 -23.75 -5.91
CA LEU A 97 8.62 -22.53 -5.62
C LEU A 97 9.34 -21.60 -4.62
N ALA A 98 10.50 -22.02 -4.10
CA ALA A 98 11.28 -21.18 -3.19
C ALA A 98 11.82 -19.94 -3.91
N GLY A 99 11.73 -18.78 -3.24
CA GLY A 99 12.14 -17.50 -3.85
C GLY A 99 11.17 -16.95 -4.89
N ALA A 100 9.95 -17.48 -4.98
CA ALA A 100 8.93 -16.96 -5.88
C ALA A 100 8.64 -15.49 -5.59
N ASP A 101 8.66 -14.67 -6.64
CA ASP A 101 8.15 -13.30 -6.61
C ASP A 101 6.60 -13.26 -6.67
N ALA A 102 6.02 -12.06 -6.69
CA ALA A 102 4.58 -11.91 -6.73
C ALA A 102 3.95 -12.56 -7.97
N LEU A 103 4.60 -12.45 -9.13
CA LEU A 103 4.11 -13.01 -10.39
C LEU A 103 4.15 -14.54 -10.36
N MET A 104 5.27 -15.13 -9.96
CA MET A 104 5.40 -16.58 -9.86
C MET A 104 4.46 -17.17 -8.80
N THR A 105 4.26 -16.45 -7.69
CA THR A 105 3.28 -16.82 -6.66
C THR A 105 1.87 -16.82 -7.22
N ALA A 106 1.47 -15.76 -7.92
CA ALA A 106 0.16 -15.67 -8.56
C ALA A 106 -0.05 -16.76 -9.62
N ALA A 107 0.99 -17.06 -10.40
CA ALA A 107 0.97 -18.11 -11.42
C ALA A 107 0.75 -19.51 -10.80
N ALA A 108 1.45 -19.82 -9.70
CA ALA A 108 1.28 -21.09 -9.00
C ALA A 108 -0.13 -21.22 -8.40
N LEU A 109 -0.64 -20.16 -7.77
CA LEU A 109 -2.00 -20.13 -7.21
C LEU A 109 -3.06 -20.24 -8.30
N ALA A 110 -2.93 -19.49 -9.41
CA ALA A 110 -3.84 -19.57 -10.54
C ALA A 110 -3.83 -20.97 -11.18
N ALA A 111 -2.66 -21.61 -11.30
CA ALA A 111 -2.52 -22.98 -11.79
C ALA A 111 -3.25 -24.00 -10.91
N ALA A 112 -3.15 -23.88 -9.59
CA ALA A 112 -3.85 -24.74 -8.66
C ALA A 112 -5.37 -24.53 -8.71
N LEU A 113 -5.82 -23.27 -8.76
CA LEU A 113 -7.23 -22.91 -8.86
C LEU A 113 -7.87 -23.39 -10.17
N ASP A 114 -7.19 -23.21 -11.30
CA ASP A 114 -7.65 -23.63 -12.64
C ASP A 114 -7.82 -25.15 -12.70
N ARG A 115 -6.87 -25.91 -12.16
CA ARG A 115 -6.90 -27.37 -12.17
C ARG A 115 -7.81 -28.02 -11.13
N GLY A 116 -8.02 -27.35 -10.00
CA GLY A 116 -8.85 -27.87 -8.90
C GLY A 116 -10.28 -27.35 -8.89
N GLY A 117 -10.57 -26.32 -9.71
CA GLY A 117 -11.88 -25.70 -9.86
C GLY A 117 -12.94 -26.57 -10.55
N PRO A 118 -14.00 -25.94 -11.04
CA PRO A 118 -14.25 -24.50 -11.03
C PRO A 118 -14.61 -23.95 -9.65
N PHE A 119 -14.23 -22.70 -9.39
CA PHE A 119 -14.66 -21.91 -8.23
C PHE A 119 -15.54 -20.75 -8.68
N ASP A 120 -16.59 -20.46 -7.91
CA ASP A 120 -17.46 -19.32 -8.16
C ASP A 120 -16.86 -18.05 -7.55
N LEU A 121 -16.14 -18.19 -6.43
CA LEU A 121 -15.54 -17.06 -5.72
C LEU A 121 -14.16 -17.44 -5.17
N VAL A 122 -13.19 -16.59 -5.45
CA VAL A 122 -11.86 -16.67 -4.85
C VAL A 122 -11.67 -15.45 -3.94
N LEU A 123 -11.43 -15.69 -2.67
CA LEU A 123 -11.15 -14.67 -1.66
C LEU A 123 -9.67 -14.66 -1.32
N ALA A 124 -9.07 -13.48 -1.26
CA ALA A 124 -7.68 -13.31 -0.86
C ALA A 124 -7.57 -12.20 0.19
N GLY A 125 -6.54 -12.22 1.01
CA GLY A 125 -6.20 -11.06 1.84
C GLY A 125 -5.72 -9.91 0.96
N ARG A 126 -6.15 -8.67 1.24
CA ARG A 126 -5.74 -7.46 0.52
C ARG A 126 -4.23 -7.31 0.42
N SER A 127 -3.53 -7.54 1.54
CA SER A 127 -2.09 -7.33 1.65
C SER A 127 -1.49 -8.34 2.61
N SER A 128 -0.18 -8.50 2.61
CA SER A 128 0.56 -9.30 3.60
C SER A 128 1.59 -8.45 4.34
N LEU A 129 1.87 -8.80 5.60
CA LEU A 129 2.80 -8.06 6.44
C LEU A 129 4.25 -8.11 5.95
N ASP A 130 4.61 -9.18 5.25
CA ASP A 130 5.98 -9.45 4.79
C ASP A 130 6.31 -8.92 3.39
N GLY A 131 5.35 -8.87 2.49
CA GLY A 131 5.57 -8.44 1.10
C GLY A 131 4.93 -7.11 0.75
N SER A 132 3.79 -6.82 1.37
CA SER A 132 2.96 -5.59 1.23
C SER A 132 2.63 -5.18 -0.21
N THR A 133 2.80 -6.07 -1.21
CA THR A 133 2.72 -5.71 -2.63
C THR A 133 1.30 -5.52 -3.16
N THR A 134 0.27 -6.03 -2.48
CA THR A 134 -1.13 -6.09 -2.92
C THR A 134 -1.37 -6.70 -4.31
N SER A 135 -0.31 -7.11 -5.02
CA SER A 135 -0.34 -7.46 -6.45
C SER A 135 -0.83 -8.87 -6.75
N VAL A 136 -0.71 -9.82 -5.82
CA VAL A 136 -1.04 -11.25 -6.08
C VAL A 136 -2.51 -11.46 -6.43
N PRO A 137 -3.51 -10.90 -5.71
CA PRO A 137 -4.91 -11.13 -6.03
C PRO A 137 -5.32 -10.63 -7.43
N PRO A 138 -4.99 -9.40 -7.87
CA PRO A 138 -5.31 -8.95 -9.21
C PRO A 138 -4.53 -9.69 -10.32
N MET A 139 -3.31 -10.18 -10.04
CA MET A 139 -2.58 -11.06 -10.98
C MET A 139 -3.29 -12.40 -11.15
N VAL A 140 -3.75 -13.03 -10.06
CA VAL A 140 -4.53 -14.27 -10.11
C VAL A 140 -5.82 -14.05 -10.90
N ALA A 141 -6.53 -12.94 -10.67
CA ALA A 141 -7.74 -12.60 -11.40
C ALA A 141 -7.49 -12.46 -12.90
N GLU A 142 -6.41 -11.78 -13.29
CA GLU A 142 -6.05 -11.59 -14.71
C GLU A 142 -5.68 -12.91 -15.38
N MET A 143 -4.88 -13.76 -14.72
CA MET A 143 -4.50 -15.08 -15.24
C MET A 143 -5.72 -15.97 -15.45
N LEU A 144 -6.68 -15.95 -14.53
CA LEU A 144 -7.92 -16.72 -14.63
C LEU A 144 -8.97 -16.07 -15.55
N GLY A 145 -8.74 -14.85 -16.03
CA GLY A 145 -9.69 -14.09 -16.85
C GLY A 145 -10.91 -13.59 -16.07
N LEU A 146 -10.81 -13.46 -14.75
CA LEU A 146 -11.92 -13.13 -13.86
C LEU A 146 -11.96 -11.63 -13.51
N PRO A 147 -13.16 -11.08 -13.22
CA PRO A 147 -13.30 -9.76 -12.62
C PRO A 147 -12.68 -9.74 -11.21
N PHE A 148 -12.25 -8.55 -10.79
CA PHE A 148 -11.62 -8.35 -9.48
C PHE A 148 -12.12 -7.06 -8.83
N VAL A 149 -12.28 -7.08 -7.50
CA VAL A 149 -12.47 -5.88 -6.69
C VAL A 149 -11.56 -5.95 -5.47
N GLU A 150 -10.81 -4.85 -5.26
CA GLU A 150 -9.86 -4.73 -4.17
C GLU A 150 -10.53 -4.24 -2.88
N ALA A 151 -9.97 -4.67 -1.73
CA ALA A 151 -10.24 -4.14 -0.40
C ALA A 151 -11.73 -4.15 -0.01
N VAL A 152 -12.40 -5.27 -0.30
CA VAL A 152 -13.82 -5.46 0.02
C VAL A 152 -14.02 -5.48 1.54
N THR A 153 -14.90 -4.60 2.04
CA THR A 153 -15.28 -4.48 3.45
C THR A 153 -16.64 -5.11 3.75
N SER A 154 -17.50 -5.23 2.74
CA SER A 154 -18.74 -6.00 2.85
C SER A 154 -19.08 -6.65 1.52
N LEU A 155 -19.71 -7.81 1.60
CA LEU A 155 -20.21 -8.50 0.42
C LEU A 155 -21.56 -9.15 0.74
N ARG A 156 -22.43 -9.14 -0.22
CA ARG A 156 -23.76 -9.77 -0.14
C ARG A 156 -24.08 -10.41 -1.46
N ARG A 157 -24.55 -11.65 -1.45
CA ARG A 157 -25.10 -12.29 -2.62
C ARG A 157 -26.39 -11.58 -3.04
N ARG A 158 -26.48 -11.18 -4.28
CA ARG A 158 -27.66 -10.54 -4.86
C ARG A 158 -28.54 -11.58 -5.55
N ASP A 159 -27.91 -12.44 -6.31
CA ASP A 159 -28.52 -13.58 -7.00
C ASP A 159 -27.45 -14.63 -7.36
N ASP A 160 -27.77 -15.60 -8.21
CA ASP A 160 -26.86 -16.66 -8.62
C ASP A 160 -25.68 -16.20 -9.49
N ARG A 161 -25.70 -14.97 -9.98
CA ARG A 161 -24.69 -14.41 -10.91
C ARG A 161 -23.95 -13.20 -10.35
N TRP A 162 -24.52 -12.51 -9.37
CA TRP A 162 -24.02 -11.21 -8.93
C TRP A 162 -23.84 -11.14 -7.42
N LEU A 163 -22.70 -10.57 -7.03
CA LEU A 163 -22.43 -10.13 -5.66
C LEU A 163 -22.49 -8.61 -5.63
N GLN A 164 -23.13 -8.06 -4.61
CA GLN A 164 -23.00 -6.65 -4.23
C GLN A 164 -21.85 -6.54 -3.25
N VAL A 165 -20.87 -5.69 -3.53
CA VAL A 165 -19.71 -5.45 -2.69
C VAL A 165 -19.57 -3.98 -2.34
N THR A 166 -19.03 -3.71 -1.16
CA THR A 166 -18.48 -2.39 -0.81
C THR A 166 -17.00 -2.54 -0.61
N SER A 167 -16.21 -1.65 -1.18
CA SER A 167 -14.75 -1.69 -1.13
C SER A 167 -14.18 -0.31 -0.77
N LEU A 168 -12.97 -0.30 -0.21
CA LEU A 168 -12.26 0.94 0.08
C LEU A 168 -11.55 1.45 -1.17
N THR A 169 -11.56 2.77 -1.33
CA THR A 169 -10.80 3.51 -2.34
C THR A 169 -9.79 4.44 -1.67
N ASP A 170 -8.99 5.16 -2.44
CA ASP A 170 -8.05 6.16 -1.90
C ASP A 170 -8.75 7.29 -1.14
N THR A 171 -9.98 7.62 -1.55
CA THR A 171 -10.70 8.80 -1.10
C THR A 171 -11.98 8.49 -0.34
N GLY A 172 -12.31 7.22 -0.16
CA GLY A 172 -13.53 6.83 0.52
C GLY A 172 -13.91 5.37 0.29
N SER A 173 -15.10 5.12 -0.18
CA SER A 173 -15.62 3.79 -0.49
C SER A 173 -16.33 3.74 -1.82
N GLN A 174 -16.41 2.54 -2.38
CA GLN A 174 -17.14 2.26 -3.61
C GLN A 174 -18.09 1.09 -3.39
N SER A 175 -19.33 1.23 -3.80
CA SER A 175 -20.27 0.10 -3.95
C SER A 175 -20.33 -0.33 -5.41
N ALA A 176 -20.38 -1.63 -5.66
CA ALA A 176 -20.48 -2.20 -7.00
C ALA A 176 -21.17 -3.56 -7.01
N ASP A 177 -21.71 -3.96 -8.16
CA ASP A 177 -22.16 -5.32 -8.44
C ASP A 177 -21.06 -6.04 -9.24
N VAL A 178 -20.64 -7.21 -8.77
CA VAL A 178 -19.59 -8.03 -9.39
C VAL A 178 -20.17 -9.35 -9.85
N ARG A 179 -19.88 -9.72 -11.09
CA ARG A 179 -20.37 -10.97 -11.69
C ARG A 179 -19.51 -12.16 -11.24
N LEU A 180 -20.19 -13.26 -10.85
CA LEU A 180 -19.57 -14.55 -10.60
C LEU A 180 -19.26 -15.29 -11.93
N PRO A 181 -18.16 -16.05 -12.04
CA PRO A 181 -17.12 -16.18 -11.03
C PRO A 181 -16.24 -14.93 -10.91
N CYS A 182 -15.69 -14.66 -9.72
CA CYS A 182 -14.84 -13.50 -9.48
C CYS A 182 -13.75 -13.76 -8.43
N VAL A 183 -12.77 -12.84 -8.38
CA VAL A 183 -11.76 -12.77 -7.33
C VAL A 183 -11.99 -11.48 -6.54
N LEU A 184 -11.96 -11.56 -5.21
CA LEU A 184 -12.06 -10.40 -4.33
C LEU A 184 -10.90 -10.38 -3.35
N SER A 185 -10.30 -9.23 -3.12
CA SER A 185 -9.42 -9.07 -1.96
C SER A 185 -10.18 -8.46 -0.79
N VAL A 186 -9.97 -9.05 0.38
CA VAL A 186 -10.71 -8.70 1.60
C VAL A 186 -9.95 -7.65 2.38
N GLY A 187 -10.63 -6.54 2.68
CA GLY A 187 -10.11 -5.40 3.42
C GLY A 187 -10.39 -5.47 4.93
N GLU A 188 -10.21 -4.33 5.54
CA GLU A 188 -10.46 -4.07 6.95
C GLU A 188 -11.96 -4.24 7.27
N ARG A 189 -12.27 -4.61 8.52
CA ARG A 189 -13.66 -4.68 9.06
C ARG A 189 -14.65 -5.55 8.28
N SER A 190 -14.19 -6.37 7.35
CA SER A 190 -15.08 -7.20 6.53
C SER A 190 -15.81 -8.28 7.32
N CYS A 191 -15.21 -8.76 8.40
CA CYS A 191 -15.79 -9.69 9.36
C CYS A 191 -14.99 -9.74 10.66
N VAL A 192 -15.59 -10.30 11.70
CA VAL A 192 -14.91 -10.74 12.93
C VAL A 192 -14.31 -12.12 12.68
N THR A 193 -13.02 -12.29 12.94
CA THR A 193 -12.33 -13.57 12.78
C THR A 193 -12.48 -14.43 14.04
N PRO A 194 -12.66 -15.75 13.92
CA PRO A 194 -12.63 -16.65 15.06
C PRO A 194 -11.30 -16.57 15.82
N THR A 195 -11.36 -16.86 17.10
CA THR A 195 -10.18 -17.04 17.94
C THR A 195 -10.24 -18.45 18.53
N VAL A 196 -9.43 -19.35 17.96
CA VAL A 196 -9.29 -20.72 18.44
C VAL A 196 -7.85 -20.90 18.90
N PRO A 197 -7.60 -21.28 20.17
CA PRO A 197 -6.25 -21.52 20.67
C PRO A 197 -5.53 -22.60 19.85
N GLU A 198 -4.21 -22.46 19.72
CA GLU A 198 -3.40 -23.38 18.89
C GLU A 198 -3.47 -24.83 19.37
N GLU A 199 -3.66 -25.02 20.67
CA GLU A 199 -3.82 -26.33 21.30
C GLU A 199 -5.07 -27.09 20.82
N GLU A 200 -6.07 -26.36 20.34
CA GLU A 200 -7.32 -26.91 19.81
C GLU A 200 -7.25 -27.16 18.29
N TRP A 201 -6.17 -26.74 17.63
CA TRP A 201 -6.03 -26.99 16.20
C TRP A 201 -5.78 -28.48 15.94
N PRO A 202 -6.38 -29.06 14.89
CA PRO A 202 -6.14 -30.46 14.54
C PRO A 202 -4.65 -30.68 14.23
N ALA A 203 -4.11 -31.83 14.67
CA ALA A 203 -2.73 -32.19 14.33
C ALA A 203 -2.58 -32.33 12.80
N ALA A 204 -1.46 -31.86 12.25
CA ALA A 204 -1.20 -31.91 10.80
C ALA A 204 -1.35 -33.32 10.20
N SER A 205 -0.98 -34.35 10.97
CA SER A 205 -1.12 -35.78 10.55
C SER A 205 -2.56 -36.28 10.45
N ARG A 206 -3.53 -35.51 10.97
CA ARG A 206 -4.96 -35.84 10.90
C ARG A 206 -5.69 -35.09 9.78
N LEU A 207 -5.01 -34.17 9.11
CA LEU A 207 -5.59 -33.39 8.02
C LEU A 207 -5.42 -34.11 6.69
N ASP A 208 -6.48 -34.16 5.89
CA ASP A 208 -6.38 -34.49 4.46
C ASP A 208 -5.95 -33.24 3.67
N VAL A 209 -4.64 -33.09 3.49
CA VAL A 209 -4.05 -31.96 2.79
C VAL A 209 -3.64 -32.37 1.39
N ARG A 210 -4.26 -31.79 0.39
CA ARG A 210 -3.86 -31.95 -1.00
C ARG A 210 -2.58 -31.18 -1.28
N LEU A 211 -1.49 -31.91 -1.56
CA LEU A 211 -0.21 -31.31 -1.91
C LEU A 211 -0.13 -30.99 -3.40
N TRP A 212 0.36 -29.78 -3.70
CA TRP A 212 0.64 -29.31 -5.03
C TRP A 212 2.12 -28.96 -5.16
N GLY A 213 2.85 -29.71 -5.95
CA GLY A 213 4.24 -29.43 -6.30
C GLY A 213 4.37 -29.00 -7.77
N ARG A 214 5.62 -28.77 -8.20
CA ARG A 214 5.94 -28.40 -9.59
C ARG A 214 5.29 -29.33 -10.62
N THR A 215 5.35 -30.65 -10.39
CA THR A 215 4.81 -31.66 -11.31
C THR A 215 3.33 -31.47 -11.59
N GLN A 216 2.55 -31.13 -10.55
CA GLN A 216 1.11 -30.89 -10.72
C GLN A 216 0.84 -29.54 -11.36
N LEU A 217 1.63 -28.50 -11.02
CA LEU A 217 1.39 -27.12 -11.46
C LEU A 217 1.85 -26.88 -12.90
N GLN A 218 2.95 -27.49 -13.34
CA GLN A 218 3.55 -27.26 -14.68
C GLN A 218 2.65 -27.65 -15.85
N ALA A 219 1.63 -28.45 -15.63
CA ALA A 219 0.64 -28.81 -16.65
C ALA A 219 -0.39 -27.69 -16.91
N SER A 220 -0.42 -26.63 -16.09
CA SER A 220 -1.26 -25.47 -16.33
C SER A 220 -0.55 -24.46 -17.22
N ARG A 221 -1.32 -23.81 -18.10
CA ARG A 221 -0.84 -22.69 -18.94
C ARG A 221 -0.34 -21.49 -18.13
N HIS A 222 -0.71 -21.40 -16.87
CA HIS A 222 -0.35 -20.30 -15.97
C HIS A 222 1.01 -20.48 -15.27
N PHE A 223 1.55 -21.71 -15.29
CA PHE A 223 2.78 -21.99 -14.57
C PHE A 223 3.98 -21.22 -15.11
N LEU A 224 4.73 -20.57 -14.21
CA LEU A 224 6.00 -19.92 -14.51
C LEU A 224 7.15 -20.69 -13.84
N PRO A 225 8.23 -20.96 -14.57
CA PRO A 225 9.32 -21.82 -14.08
C PRO A 225 10.25 -21.12 -13.07
N SER A 226 10.30 -19.78 -13.08
CA SER A 226 11.21 -18.99 -12.25
C SER A 226 10.66 -17.59 -11.98
N ALA A 227 11.13 -16.99 -10.88
CA ALA A 227 10.87 -15.59 -10.58
C ALA A 227 11.57 -14.68 -11.60
N THR A 228 10.95 -13.54 -11.88
CA THR A 228 11.44 -12.52 -12.81
C THR A 228 11.94 -11.27 -12.09
N THR A 229 11.69 -11.17 -10.80
CA THR A 229 12.23 -10.09 -9.96
C THR A 229 13.14 -10.66 -8.87
N THR A 230 14.19 -9.92 -8.54
CA THR A 230 15.19 -10.34 -7.55
C THR A 230 15.57 -9.15 -6.67
N VAL A 231 15.98 -9.45 -5.45
CA VAL A 231 16.67 -8.49 -4.58
C VAL A 231 18.10 -8.35 -5.08
N ALA A 232 18.49 -7.13 -5.40
CA ALA A 232 19.85 -6.83 -5.87
C ALA A 232 20.77 -6.44 -4.72
N GLN A 233 20.24 -5.67 -3.77
CA GLN A 233 21.01 -5.19 -2.63
C GLN A 233 20.07 -4.88 -1.45
N VAL A 234 20.54 -5.14 -0.25
CA VAL A 234 19.92 -4.69 1.00
C VAL A 234 20.85 -3.66 1.63
N THR A 235 20.33 -2.49 1.92
CA THR A 235 21.07 -1.41 2.56
C THR A 235 20.37 -1.06 3.86
N THR A 236 21.08 -1.19 4.96
CA THR A 236 20.59 -0.72 6.24
C THR A 236 20.50 0.81 6.18
N ARG A 237 19.33 1.33 6.45
CA ARG A 237 19.07 2.76 6.51
C ARG A 237 18.61 3.10 7.92
N PRO A 238 19.53 3.42 8.84
CA PRO A 238 19.14 3.77 10.19
C PRO A 238 18.14 4.93 10.17
N PRO A 239 17.18 4.99 11.09
CA PRO A 239 16.32 6.15 11.25
C PRO A 239 17.17 7.42 11.37
N ALA A 240 16.64 8.56 10.94
CA ALA A 240 17.33 9.83 11.15
C ALA A 240 17.66 9.99 12.64
N ALA A 241 18.93 10.21 12.94
CA ALA A 241 19.36 10.46 14.31
C ALA A 241 18.68 11.75 14.80
N ARG A 242 17.80 11.62 15.79
CA ARG A 242 17.16 12.76 16.44
C ARG A 242 17.74 12.93 17.83
N SER A 243 18.06 14.16 18.19
CA SER A 243 18.48 14.48 19.57
C SER A 243 17.23 14.53 20.45
N SER A 244 16.80 13.37 20.95
CA SER A 244 15.62 13.27 21.76
C SER A 244 15.83 13.94 23.13
N MET A 245 14.97 14.92 23.43
CA MET A 245 14.84 15.49 24.77
C MET A 245 13.54 14.96 25.37
N VAL A 246 13.65 14.00 26.28
CA VAL A 246 12.49 13.46 27.00
C VAL A 246 12.26 14.24 28.29
N LEU A 247 11.10 14.89 28.37
CA LEU A 247 10.68 15.63 29.56
C LEU A 247 10.19 14.65 30.61
N GLY A 248 10.72 14.82 31.85
CA GLY A 248 10.42 13.98 33.00
C GLY A 248 8.99 14.19 33.55
N PRO A 249 8.66 13.55 34.68
CA PRO A 249 7.32 13.55 35.26
C PRO A 249 6.97 14.87 35.98
N ASP A 250 7.13 15.98 35.27
CA ASP A 250 6.72 17.30 35.74
C ASP A 250 5.20 17.48 35.66
N ARG A 251 4.68 18.58 36.22
CA ARG A 251 3.25 18.91 36.07
C ARG A 251 2.91 19.09 34.59
N PRO A 252 1.78 18.55 34.08
CA PRO A 252 1.41 18.62 32.68
C PRO A 252 1.44 20.02 32.07
N ALA A 253 1.08 21.05 32.85
CA ALA A 253 1.14 22.45 32.43
C ALA A 253 2.58 22.97 32.26
N GLU A 254 3.54 22.46 33.02
CA GLU A 254 4.96 22.81 32.91
C GLU A 254 5.58 22.11 31.69
N GLN A 255 5.28 20.82 31.54
CA GLN A 255 5.67 20.05 30.34
C GLN A 255 5.15 20.73 29.08
N ALA A 256 3.88 21.11 29.05
CA ALA A 256 3.24 21.79 27.90
C ALA A 256 3.94 23.11 27.56
N ARG A 257 4.23 23.97 28.56
CA ARG A 257 4.97 25.21 28.34
C ARG A 257 6.38 24.96 27.79
N ARG A 258 7.05 23.93 28.33
CA ARG A 258 8.40 23.55 27.87
C ARG A 258 8.38 23.04 26.43
N VAL A 259 7.39 22.23 26.06
CA VAL A 259 7.19 21.80 24.66
C VAL A 259 7.03 23.00 23.73
N VAL A 260 6.15 23.94 24.09
CA VAL A 260 5.92 25.16 23.26
C VAL A 260 7.20 25.98 23.13
N GLN A 261 7.95 26.16 24.23
CA GLN A 261 9.24 26.87 24.17
C GLN A 261 10.23 26.20 23.22
N LEU A 262 10.36 24.85 23.32
CA LEU A 262 11.25 24.10 22.43
C LEU A 262 10.80 24.15 20.96
N LEU A 263 9.50 24.14 20.69
CA LEU A 263 8.97 24.32 19.34
C LEU A 263 9.27 25.71 18.77
N VAL A 264 9.19 26.73 19.62
CA VAL A 264 9.58 28.11 19.28
C VAL A 264 11.07 28.20 18.96
N ASP A 265 11.91 27.66 19.85
CA ASP A 265 13.37 27.67 19.69
C ASP A 265 13.84 26.94 18.42
N ARG A 266 13.09 25.92 18.00
CA ARG A 266 13.33 25.17 16.74
C ARG A 266 12.70 25.82 15.51
N GLY A 267 11.93 26.90 15.66
CA GLY A 267 11.20 27.50 14.55
C GLY A 267 10.03 26.67 14.02
N ALA A 268 9.62 25.62 14.72
CA ALA A 268 8.59 24.68 14.27
C ALA A 268 7.16 25.25 14.30
N LEU A 269 6.95 26.41 14.92
CA LEU A 269 5.67 27.12 14.97
C LEU A 269 5.56 28.30 14.00
N THR A 270 6.60 28.57 13.20
CA THR A 270 6.56 29.60 12.15
C THR A 270 5.99 29.00 10.87
N ALA A 271 4.70 28.75 10.84
CA ALA A 271 4.01 28.27 9.65
C ALA A 271 3.84 29.42 8.63
N GLY A 272 4.77 29.51 7.69
CA GLY A 272 4.70 30.47 6.58
C GLY A 272 5.86 30.40 5.61
N ALA A 273 6.95 29.77 5.97
CA ALA A 273 8.15 29.73 5.13
C ALA A 273 8.83 28.35 5.20
N VAL A 274 8.25 27.36 4.56
CA VAL A 274 9.04 26.24 4.07
C VAL A 274 9.29 26.51 2.60
N ASP A 275 10.45 27.07 2.31
CA ASP A 275 11.03 27.07 0.97
C ASP A 275 11.29 25.59 0.61
N PRO A 276 10.58 25.00 -0.36
CA PRO A 276 10.78 23.60 -0.74
C PRO A 276 12.16 23.33 -1.35
N THR A 277 13.03 24.35 -1.46
CA THR A 277 14.36 24.22 -2.05
C THR A 277 15.49 24.02 -1.03
N ALA A 278 15.22 24.08 0.27
CA ALA A 278 16.23 23.82 1.30
C ALA A 278 16.36 22.30 1.60
N SER A 279 16.65 21.51 0.59
CA SER A 279 17.20 20.17 0.77
C SER A 279 18.68 20.32 1.08
N THR A 280 19.07 20.10 2.33
CA THR A 280 20.47 19.88 2.67
C THR A 280 20.91 18.56 2.02
N THR A 281 21.58 18.71 0.88
CA THR A 281 22.36 17.63 0.27
C THR A 281 23.50 17.27 1.24
N ALA A 282 23.30 16.26 2.04
CA ALA A 282 24.41 15.58 2.69
C ALA A 282 25.11 14.74 1.61
N ASP A 283 26.21 15.25 1.13
CA ASP A 283 27.18 14.52 0.29
C ASP A 283 27.61 13.25 1.02
N HIS A 284 27.12 12.12 0.54
CA HIS A 284 27.71 10.82 0.86
C HIS A 284 28.48 10.32 -0.35
N PRO A 285 29.78 10.03 -0.21
CA PRO A 285 30.55 9.47 -1.31
C PRO A 285 30.03 8.07 -1.65
N PRO A 286 30.04 7.69 -2.94
CA PRO A 286 29.61 6.36 -3.36
C PRO A 286 30.60 5.31 -2.86
N SER A 287 30.18 4.39 -2.01
CA SER A 287 30.95 3.23 -1.64
C SER A 287 31.04 2.27 -2.84
N ALA A 288 32.24 2.20 -3.40
CA ALA A 288 32.59 1.29 -4.47
C ALA A 288 32.82 -0.11 -3.92
N HIS A 289 31.85 -1.00 -4.10
CA HIS A 289 32.11 -2.44 -4.22
C HIS A 289 31.14 -3.00 -5.25
N SER A 290 31.56 -2.97 -6.51
CA SER A 290 30.88 -3.64 -7.62
C SER A 290 31.48 -5.02 -7.80
N THR A 291 30.73 -6.06 -7.46
CA THR A 291 30.94 -7.40 -8.02
C THR A 291 30.41 -7.44 -9.45
N PRO A 292 31.12 -8.00 -10.43
CA PRO A 292 30.67 -8.02 -11.81
C PRO A 292 29.42 -8.91 -11.95
N SER A 293 28.35 -8.32 -12.45
CA SER A 293 27.09 -9.01 -12.77
C SER A 293 27.24 -9.77 -14.10
N THR A 294 27.01 -11.08 -14.09
CA THR A 294 26.94 -11.96 -15.28
C THR A 294 25.54 -12.00 -15.88
N TYR A 295 24.90 -10.85 -16.10
CA TYR A 295 23.64 -10.80 -16.86
C TYR A 295 23.90 -10.29 -18.28
N PRO A 296 23.17 -10.79 -19.28
CA PRO A 296 23.33 -10.32 -20.65
C PRO A 296 23.03 -8.83 -20.73
N GLN A 297 24.05 -8.05 -21.05
CA GLN A 297 23.91 -6.63 -21.36
C GLN A 297 23.04 -6.49 -22.61
N ARG A 298 21.99 -5.67 -22.53
CA ARG A 298 21.24 -5.26 -23.69
C ARG A 298 22.15 -4.49 -24.64
N SER A 299 21.96 -4.66 -25.93
CA SER A 299 22.60 -3.87 -26.97
C SER A 299 22.36 -2.38 -26.71
N SER A 300 23.41 -1.59 -26.66
CA SER A 300 23.53 -0.21 -26.20
C SER A 300 22.86 0.86 -27.09
N HIS A 301 21.80 0.57 -27.87
CA HIS A 301 21.27 1.49 -28.86
C HIS A 301 19.75 1.72 -28.83
N ALA A 302 19.01 1.13 -27.89
CA ALA A 302 17.57 1.43 -27.79
C ALA A 302 17.34 2.68 -26.92
N THR A 303 16.83 3.74 -27.53
CA THR A 303 16.40 4.96 -26.78
C THR A 303 15.37 4.57 -25.72
N GLN A 304 15.56 4.99 -24.46
CA GLN A 304 14.64 4.71 -23.38
C GLN A 304 13.28 5.37 -23.67
N ARG A 305 12.21 4.60 -23.52
CA ARG A 305 10.83 5.08 -23.67
C ARG A 305 10.03 4.66 -22.45
N SER A 306 9.58 5.63 -21.66
CA SER A 306 8.79 5.39 -20.45
C SER A 306 7.31 5.69 -20.69
N LEU A 307 6.43 4.78 -20.27
CA LEU A 307 4.99 4.96 -20.22
C LEU A 307 4.57 5.16 -18.76
N VAL A 308 4.03 6.32 -18.41
CA VAL A 308 3.52 6.62 -17.08
C VAL A 308 2.00 6.48 -17.08
N VAL A 309 1.48 5.58 -16.26
CA VAL A 309 0.05 5.27 -16.16
C VAL A 309 -0.53 5.94 -14.92
N VAL A 310 -1.40 6.91 -15.11
CA VAL A 310 -2.02 7.69 -14.03
C VAL A 310 -3.54 7.64 -14.12
N ARG A 311 -4.23 7.72 -12.98
CA ARG A 311 -5.69 7.82 -12.92
C ARG A 311 -6.19 9.25 -12.96
N SER A 312 -5.38 10.22 -12.50
CA SER A 312 -5.77 11.61 -12.31
C SER A 312 -4.56 12.53 -12.45
N CYS A 313 -4.77 13.84 -12.25
CA CYS A 313 -3.70 14.84 -12.20
C CYS A 313 -3.49 15.37 -10.77
N ARG A 314 -3.62 14.52 -9.76
CA ARG A 314 -3.31 14.89 -8.39
C ARG A 314 -1.80 15.06 -8.19
N ALA A 315 -1.42 15.76 -7.13
CA ALA A 315 -0.01 16.07 -6.83
C ALA A 315 0.91 14.84 -6.89
N ARG A 316 0.44 13.69 -6.35
CA ARG A 316 1.19 12.43 -6.39
C ARG A 316 1.39 11.90 -7.81
N ASP A 317 0.35 11.90 -8.64
CA ASP A 317 0.43 11.42 -10.02
C ASP A 317 1.42 12.27 -10.82
N LEU A 318 1.35 13.59 -10.62
CA LEU A 318 2.26 14.55 -11.24
C LEU A 318 3.69 14.43 -10.72
N GLY A 319 3.88 14.14 -9.43
CA GLY A 319 5.19 13.88 -8.82
C GLY A 319 5.87 12.66 -9.42
N VAL A 320 5.13 11.54 -9.59
CA VAL A 320 5.64 10.34 -10.26
C VAL A 320 6.00 10.64 -11.71
N LEU A 321 5.12 11.34 -12.44
CA LEU A 321 5.40 11.74 -13.82
C LEU A 321 6.69 12.58 -13.93
N ALA A 322 6.82 13.62 -13.11
CA ALA A 322 7.98 14.49 -13.14
C ALA A 322 9.29 13.75 -12.86
N THR A 323 9.28 12.87 -11.87
CA THR A 323 10.44 12.04 -11.52
C THR A 323 10.82 11.10 -12.65
N VAL A 324 9.87 10.36 -13.21
CA VAL A 324 10.13 9.44 -14.33
C VAL A 324 10.62 10.19 -15.56
N ALA A 325 9.98 11.32 -15.90
CA ALA A 325 10.34 12.12 -17.05
C ALA A 325 11.77 12.69 -16.94
N ALA A 326 12.16 13.14 -15.74
CA ALA A 326 13.51 13.61 -15.50
C ALA A 326 14.55 12.51 -15.71
N LEU A 327 14.38 11.36 -15.04
CA LEU A 327 15.29 10.22 -15.15
C LEU A 327 15.38 9.66 -16.58
N THR A 328 14.25 9.60 -17.28
CA THR A 328 14.21 9.15 -18.68
C THR A 328 14.96 10.10 -19.60
N ARG A 329 14.84 11.42 -19.36
CA ARG A 329 15.49 12.46 -20.17
C ARG A 329 17.01 12.50 -19.96
N GLU A 330 17.51 12.22 -18.77
CA GLU A 330 18.95 12.14 -18.49
C GLU A 330 19.69 11.18 -19.44
N VAL A 331 19.00 10.16 -19.93
CA VAL A 331 19.53 9.19 -20.90
C VAL A 331 19.02 9.42 -22.34
N GLY A 332 18.48 10.60 -22.64
CA GLY A 332 17.99 10.96 -23.97
C GLY A 332 16.67 10.31 -24.38
N GLY A 333 15.91 9.81 -23.44
CA GLY A 333 14.64 9.13 -23.68
C GLY A 333 13.42 10.03 -23.71
N THR A 334 12.24 9.44 -23.94
CA THR A 334 10.93 10.11 -24.00
C THR A 334 9.92 9.51 -23.04
N THR A 335 9.01 10.34 -22.54
CA THR A 335 7.96 9.95 -21.60
C THR A 335 6.58 10.20 -22.16
N THR A 336 5.77 9.15 -22.23
CA THR A 336 4.35 9.21 -22.60
C THR A 336 3.50 9.00 -21.36
N VAL A 337 2.41 9.76 -21.22
CA VAL A 337 1.40 9.56 -20.18
C VAL A 337 0.20 8.82 -20.76
N LEU A 338 -0.28 7.81 -20.07
CA LEU A 338 -1.56 7.16 -20.33
C LEU A 338 -2.52 7.46 -19.20
N MET A 339 -3.68 8.06 -19.50
CA MET A 339 -4.66 8.48 -18.51
C MET A 339 -6.10 8.32 -18.98
N PRO A 340 -7.09 8.18 -18.07
CA PRO A 340 -8.50 8.18 -18.43
C PRO A 340 -9.00 9.55 -18.87
N ALA A 341 -9.95 9.59 -19.81
CA ALA A 341 -10.61 10.81 -20.27
C ALA A 341 -11.27 11.61 -19.14
N ALA A 342 -11.81 10.92 -18.14
CA ALA A 342 -12.39 11.55 -16.96
C ALA A 342 -11.40 12.44 -16.15
N ALA A 343 -10.09 12.22 -16.33
CA ALA A 343 -9.05 13.02 -15.71
C ALA A 343 -8.71 14.31 -16.47
N LEU A 344 -9.27 14.51 -17.65
CA LEU A 344 -9.11 15.74 -18.46
C LEU A 344 -10.08 16.87 -18.05
N ALA A 345 -10.83 16.73 -16.97
CA ALA A 345 -11.75 17.76 -16.49
C ALA A 345 -10.97 19.00 -16.00
N GLY A 346 -10.81 19.99 -16.90
CA GLY A 346 -10.09 21.26 -16.65
C GLY A 346 -9.43 21.79 -17.92
N ASP A 347 -9.35 23.12 -18.05
CA ASP A 347 -9.04 23.77 -19.32
C ASP A 347 -7.59 23.66 -19.82
N ASP A 348 -6.65 23.04 -19.06
CA ASP A 348 -5.23 23.01 -19.44
C ASP A 348 -4.46 21.76 -18.95
N VAL A 349 -5.11 20.60 -18.91
CA VAL A 349 -4.48 19.37 -18.38
C VAL A 349 -3.27 18.93 -19.21
N THR A 350 -3.33 19.08 -20.54
CA THR A 350 -2.22 18.69 -21.43
C THR A 350 -0.99 19.56 -21.23
N SER A 351 -1.17 20.86 -21.04
CA SER A 351 -0.09 21.78 -20.66
C SER A 351 0.42 21.51 -19.26
N LEU A 352 -0.45 21.15 -18.30
CA LEU A 352 -0.05 20.72 -16.96
C LEU A 352 0.87 19.50 -17.03
N LEU A 353 0.50 18.47 -17.79
CA LEU A 353 1.31 17.26 -17.99
C LEU A 353 2.63 17.57 -18.69
N GLY A 354 2.62 18.45 -19.70
CA GLY A 354 3.83 18.95 -20.35
C GLY A 354 4.78 19.65 -19.39
N ARG A 355 4.26 20.51 -18.51
CA ARG A 355 5.06 21.16 -17.45
C ARG A 355 5.69 20.16 -16.48
N HIS A 356 5.09 18.97 -16.29
CA HIS A 356 5.65 17.89 -15.50
C HIS A 356 6.47 16.89 -16.33
N GLY A 357 6.78 17.21 -17.58
CA GLY A 357 7.75 16.49 -18.40
C GLY A 357 7.20 15.45 -19.36
N ALA A 358 5.89 15.37 -19.57
CA ALA A 358 5.32 14.54 -20.61
C ALA A 358 5.70 15.03 -22.02
N ASP A 359 6.17 14.15 -22.88
CA ASP A 359 6.42 14.43 -24.31
C ASP A 359 5.18 14.11 -25.16
N ALA A 360 4.34 13.16 -24.71
CA ALA A 360 3.08 12.79 -25.35
C ALA A 360 2.04 12.35 -24.32
N VAL A 361 0.77 12.45 -24.68
CA VAL A 361 -0.38 12.05 -23.86
C VAL A 361 -1.27 11.10 -24.66
N VAL A 362 -1.60 9.96 -24.08
CA VAL A 362 -2.60 9.01 -24.59
C VAL A 362 -3.79 9.03 -23.65
N VAL A 363 -4.96 9.32 -24.17
CA VAL A 363 -6.21 9.44 -23.42
C VAL A 363 -7.10 8.24 -23.71
N GLY A 364 -7.35 7.43 -22.68
CA GLY A 364 -8.26 6.30 -22.75
C GLY A 364 -9.71 6.72 -22.52
N THR A 365 -10.65 6.27 -23.34
CA THR A 365 -12.08 6.60 -23.22
C THR A 365 -12.72 6.02 -21.95
N GLY A 366 -12.20 4.88 -21.43
CA GLY A 366 -12.63 4.26 -20.17
C GLY A 366 -11.70 4.58 -19.01
N SER A 367 -12.09 4.17 -17.78
CA SER A 367 -11.29 4.35 -16.55
C SER A 367 -11.22 3.09 -15.69
N GLU A 368 -11.86 2.00 -16.10
CA GLU A 368 -11.93 0.77 -15.34
C GLU A 368 -10.60 0.01 -15.40
N PRO A 369 -10.11 -0.54 -14.25
CA PRO A 369 -8.75 -1.09 -14.18
C PRO A 369 -8.47 -2.20 -15.21
N ARG A 370 -9.40 -3.14 -15.43
CA ARG A 370 -9.16 -4.30 -16.31
C ARG A 370 -9.02 -3.92 -17.78
N PRO A 371 -9.97 -3.19 -18.42
CA PRO A 371 -9.79 -2.72 -19.80
C PRO A 371 -8.60 -1.76 -19.93
N PHE A 372 -8.36 -0.93 -18.93
CA PHE A 372 -7.24 -0.01 -18.93
C PHE A 372 -5.89 -0.72 -18.88
N ALA A 373 -5.79 -1.81 -18.11
CA ALA A 373 -4.62 -2.68 -18.11
C ALA A 373 -4.38 -3.38 -19.45
N MET A 374 -5.46 -3.74 -20.17
CA MET A 374 -5.35 -4.27 -21.54
C MET A 374 -4.71 -3.24 -22.47
N ALA A 375 -5.21 -2.00 -22.43
CA ALA A 375 -4.69 -0.90 -23.22
C ALA A 375 -3.23 -0.58 -22.89
N ALA A 376 -2.90 -0.46 -21.61
CA ALA A 376 -1.55 -0.23 -21.12
C ALA A 376 -0.57 -1.35 -21.54
N GLY A 377 -0.98 -2.61 -21.42
CA GLY A 377 -0.19 -3.77 -21.87
C GLY A 377 0.05 -3.80 -23.36
N THR A 378 -0.97 -3.47 -24.17
CA THR A 378 -0.83 -3.35 -25.62
C THR A 378 0.16 -2.24 -25.99
N LEU A 379 0.02 -1.05 -25.40
CA LEU A 379 0.97 0.04 -25.63
C LEU A 379 2.38 -0.35 -25.19
N ALA A 380 2.54 -0.95 -24.01
CA ALA A 380 3.83 -1.39 -23.50
C ALA A 380 4.59 -2.28 -24.49
N ALA A 381 3.89 -3.22 -25.12
CA ALA A 381 4.47 -4.13 -26.12
C ALA A 381 4.95 -3.41 -27.41
N HIS A 382 4.49 -2.17 -27.66
CA HIS A 382 4.88 -1.39 -28.84
C HIS A 382 6.11 -0.48 -28.62
N GLY A 383 7.10 -0.97 -27.89
CA GLY A 383 8.44 -0.38 -27.83
C GLY A 383 8.71 0.50 -26.64
N TYR A 384 7.94 0.40 -25.56
CA TYR A 384 8.31 0.99 -24.28
C TYR A 384 9.31 0.09 -23.55
N THR A 385 10.24 0.73 -22.83
CA THR A 385 11.25 0.04 -22.03
C THR A 385 10.85 -0.04 -20.57
N ASP A 386 10.07 0.94 -20.11
CA ASP A 386 9.61 1.08 -18.75
C ASP A 386 8.13 1.46 -18.74
N VAL A 387 7.34 0.83 -17.88
CA VAL A 387 5.95 1.20 -17.62
C VAL A 387 5.82 1.44 -16.12
N VAL A 388 5.40 2.64 -15.77
CA VAL A 388 5.36 3.10 -14.38
C VAL A 388 3.95 3.50 -14.00
N GLY A 389 3.39 2.86 -12.99
CA GLY A 389 2.13 3.23 -12.37
C GLY A 389 2.36 3.91 -11.02
N VAL A 390 1.35 4.62 -10.53
CA VAL A 390 1.33 5.19 -9.19
C VAL A 390 0.80 4.13 -8.22
N SER A 391 1.40 4.00 -7.04
CA SER A 391 0.99 3.01 -6.02
C SER A 391 -0.33 3.40 -5.32
N THR A 392 -1.36 3.64 -6.10
CA THR A 392 -2.76 3.76 -5.66
C THR A 392 -3.45 2.40 -5.78
N PRO A 393 -4.60 2.15 -5.14
CA PRO A 393 -5.40 0.94 -5.39
C PRO A 393 -5.64 0.73 -6.89
N TRP A 394 -6.09 1.75 -7.61
CA TRP A 394 -6.30 1.65 -9.04
C TRP A 394 -5.00 1.36 -9.82
N GLY A 395 -3.92 2.09 -9.53
CA GLY A 395 -2.65 1.93 -10.24
C GLY A 395 -1.98 0.57 -9.95
N ARG A 396 -2.07 0.09 -8.71
CA ARG A 396 -1.59 -1.25 -8.32
C ARG A 396 -2.36 -2.36 -9.06
N GLU A 397 -3.69 -2.26 -9.16
CA GLU A 397 -4.50 -3.22 -9.91
C GLU A 397 -4.14 -3.20 -11.39
N VAL A 398 -4.09 -2.03 -12.01
CA VAL A 398 -3.73 -1.90 -13.44
C VAL A 398 -2.35 -2.51 -13.69
N MET A 399 -1.34 -2.13 -12.92
CA MET A 399 0.04 -2.60 -13.13
C MET A 399 0.22 -4.09 -12.83
N ALA A 400 -0.48 -4.63 -11.83
CA ALA A 400 -0.48 -6.06 -11.55
C ALA A 400 -1.11 -6.88 -12.69
N ARG A 401 -2.21 -6.38 -13.27
CA ARG A 401 -2.82 -7.00 -14.45
C ARG A 401 -1.93 -6.90 -15.68
N VAL A 402 -1.26 -5.77 -15.92
CA VAL A 402 -0.26 -5.63 -16.99
C VAL A 402 0.86 -6.66 -16.81
N ALA A 403 1.38 -6.79 -15.59
CA ALA A 403 2.44 -7.76 -15.27
C ALA A 403 2.01 -9.21 -15.55
N ALA A 404 0.82 -9.59 -15.11
CA ALA A 404 0.28 -10.93 -15.34
C ALA A 404 0.06 -11.20 -16.84
N ARG A 405 -0.51 -10.23 -17.57
CA ARG A 405 -0.78 -10.33 -19.02
C ARG A 405 0.48 -10.47 -19.84
N LEU A 406 1.52 -9.72 -19.52
CA LEU A 406 2.80 -9.77 -20.23
C LEU A 406 3.73 -10.85 -19.69
N SER A 407 3.37 -11.56 -18.62
CA SER A 407 4.22 -12.51 -17.89
C SER A 407 5.56 -11.87 -17.49
N MET A 408 5.53 -10.64 -16.99
CA MET A 408 6.68 -9.84 -16.59
C MET A 408 6.60 -9.46 -15.12
N GLY A 409 7.75 -9.46 -14.44
CA GLY A 409 7.85 -9.11 -13.02
C GLY A 409 7.50 -7.65 -12.76
N LEU A 410 6.76 -7.42 -11.67
CA LEU A 410 6.39 -6.09 -11.19
C LEU A 410 7.24 -5.69 -9.99
N LEU A 411 7.96 -4.60 -10.10
CA LEU A 411 8.65 -3.93 -9.01
C LEU A 411 7.66 -3.00 -8.31
N SER A 412 7.04 -3.49 -7.24
CA SER A 412 5.92 -2.80 -6.59
C SER A 412 6.36 -1.92 -5.44
N ASP A 413 5.65 -0.78 -5.29
CA ASP A 413 5.73 0.13 -4.14
C ASP A 413 7.14 0.68 -3.90
N LEU A 414 7.77 1.16 -4.96
CA LEU A 414 9.09 1.77 -4.88
C LEU A 414 9.02 3.14 -4.23
N HIS A 415 9.90 3.39 -3.28
CA HIS A 415 10.07 4.67 -2.59
C HIS A 415 11.16 5.53 -3.23
N GLU A 416 12.13 4.89 -3.86
CA GLU A 416 13.20 5.57 -4.58
C GLU A 416 13.26 5.06 -6.00
N LEU A 417 13.40 5.97 -6.96
CA LEU A 417 13.69 5.69 -8.36
C LEU A 417 15.08 6.21 -8.72
N ARG A 418 15.77 5.45 -9.55
CA ARG A 418 17.05 5.84 -10.13
C ARG A 418 17.08 5.50 -11.60
N GLY A 419 17.59 6.40 -12.42
CA GLY A 419 17.86 6.17 -13.83
C GLY A 419 19.20 5.50 -14.04
N GLY A 420 19.40 4.91 -15.20
CA GLY A 420 20.67 4.35 -15.62
C GLY A 420 20.60 3.86 -17.06
N PRO A 421 21.76 3.47 -17.64
CA PRO A 421 21.83 3.02 -19.03
C PRO A 421 20.96 1.78 -19.29
N ASP A 422 20.72 0.98 -18.25
CA ASP A 422 19.87 -0.21 -18.34
C ASP A 422 18.38 0.10 -18.04
N GLY A 423 18.00 1.38 -17.82
CA GLY A 423 16.67 1.87 -17.53
C GLY A 423 16.38 2.16 -16.06
N LEU A 424 15.11 2.24 -15.70
CA LEU A 424 14.69 2.58 -14.35
C LEU A 424 14.93 1.43 -13.36
N ARG A 425 15.47 1.78 -12.19
CA ARG A 425 15.65 0.89 -11.04
C ARG A 425 14.98 1.53 -9.84
N GLY A 426 14.70 0.74 -8.83
CA GLY A 426 14.09 1.29 -7.65
C GLY A 426 14.40 0.50 -6.39
N ALA A 427 14.22 1.19 -5.29
CA ALA A 427 14.32 0.60 -3.97
C ALA A 427 13.03 0.82 -3.18
N LYS A 428 12.69 -0.17 -2.37
CA LYS A 428 11.56 -0.12 -1.47
C LYS A 428 11.98 -0.39 -0.04
N MET A 429 11.21 0.12 0.90
CA MET A 429 11.42 -0.21 2.30
C MET A 429 11.13 -1.71 2.54
N ALA A 430 12.03 -2.38 3.24
CA ALA A 430 11.78 -3.70 3.77
C ALA A 430 10.70 -3.65 4.87
N PRO A 431 9.97 -4.74 5.10
CA PRO A 431 9.13 -4.87 6.29
C PRO A 431 9.96 -4.60 7.56
N GLY A 432 9.42 -3.80 8.47
CA GLY A 432 10.19 -3.34 9.65
C GLY A 432 10.91 -2.01 9.46
N GLY A 433 10.96 -1.44 8.24
CA GLY A 433 11.34 -0.05 7.97
C GLY A 433 12.81 0.33 8.18
N GLY A 434 13.64 -0.59 8.66
CA GLY A 434 15.06 -0.35 8.94
C GLY A 434 16.00 -0.56 7.75
N GLU A 435 15.49 -1.13 6.66
CA GLU A 435 16.30 -1.52 5.50
C GLU A 435 15.65 -1.04 4.21
N LEU A 436 16.48 -0.60 3.27
CA LEU A 436 16.10 -0.27 1.91
C LEU A 436 16.55 -1.41 0.99
N VAL A 437 15.62 -1.98 0.25
CA VAL A 437 15.87 -3.11 -0.64
C VAL A 437 15.83 -2.64 -2.08
N GLU A 438 16.98 -2.65 -2.75
CA GLU A 438 17.01 -2.47 -4.20
C GLU A 438 16.52 -3.73 -4.88
N VAL A 439 15.53 -3.56 -5.76
CA VAL A 439 14.93 -4.66 -6.52
C VAL A 439 15.17 -4.47 -8.01
N ARG A 440 15.37 -5.59 -8.71
CA ARG A 440 15.61 -5.62 -10.16
C ARG A 440 14.67 -6.60 -10.85
N SER A 441 14.37 -6.30 -12.11
CA SER A 441 13.62 -7.18 -12.99
C SER A 441 14.52 -7.68 -14.13
N SER A 442 14.42 -8.97 -14.42
CA SER A 442 15.01 -9.58 -15.62
C SER A 442 14.10 -9.48 -16.85
N SER A 443 12.91 -8.89 -16.70
CA SER A 443 11.92 -8.77 -17.77
C SER A 443 12.38 -7.82 -18.88
N ALA A 444 11.89 -8.06 -20.09
CA ALA A 444 12.20 -7.25 -21.27
C ALA A 444 11.69 -5.80 -21.11
N ILE A 445 10.54 -5.61 -20.51
CA ILE A 445 9.97 -4.32 -20.12
C ILE A 445 9.97 -4.28 -18.60
N ARG A 446 10.43 -3.19 -18.00
CA ARG A 446 10.39 -3.00 -16.55
C ARG A 446 9.02 -2.43 -16.18
N LEU A 447 8.32 -3.15 -15.32
CA LEU A 447 7.03 -2.73 -14.78
C LEU A 447 7.23 -2.31 -13.33
N LEU A 448 6.82 -1.08 -13.00
CA LEU A 448 7.06 -0.47 -11.70
C LEU A 448 5.79 0.17 -11.16
N THR A 449 5.60 0.13 -9.84
CA THR A 449 4.72 1.08 -9.15
C THR A 449 5.51 1.88 -8.13
N VAL A 450 5.18 3.18 -8.03
CA VAL A 450 5.92 4.14 -7.20
C VAL A 450 4.97 4.71 -6.15
N VAL A 451 5.39 4.68 -4.91
CA VAL A 451 4.77 5.43 -3.82
C VAL A 451 5.14 6.89 -4.01
N ASP A 452 4.63 7.81 -3.33
CA ASP A 452 4.84 9.25 -3.46
C ASP A 452 6.36 9.62 -3.49
N PRO A 453 6.97 9.88 -4.65
CA PRO A 453 8.38 10.26 -4.69
C PRO A 453 8.53 11.70 -4.18
N ALA A 454 9.67 11.98 -3.53
CA ALA A 454 10.02 13.35 -3.18
C ALA A 454 9.98 14.25 -4.43
N PRO A 455 9.56 15.52 -4.32
CA PRO A 455 9.49 16.42 -5.47
C PRO A 455 10.85 16.50 -6.18
N PHE A 456 10.89 16.14 -7.44
CA PHE A 456 12.09 16.25 -8.24
C PHE A 456 12.19 17.68 -8.81
N ALA A 457 13.21 18.42 -8.37
CA ALA A 457 13.40 19.82 -8.73
C ALA A 457 13.96 20.08 -10.15
N GLY A 458 14.18 19.03 -10.96
CA GLY A 458 15.00 19.12 -12.17
C GLY A 458 14.30 19.08 -13.53
N ALA A 459 12.99 18.90 -13.61
CA ALA A 459 12.32 18.82 -14.91
C ALA A 459 12.06 20.21 -15.51
N SER A 460 12.70 20.52 -16.64
CA SER A 460 12.32 21.70 -17.44
C SER A 460 10.96 21.46 -18.08
N PRO A 461 9.95 22.30 -17.81
CA PRO A 461 8.62 22.14 -18.37
C PRO A 461 8.65 22.22 -19.91
N ARG A 462 7.93 21.30 -20.56
CA ARG A 462 7.69 21.35 -22.01
C ARG A 462 6.19 21.24 -22.27
N PRO A 463 5.65 21.87 -23.31
CA PRO A 463 4.30 21.61 -23.72
C PRO A 463 4.19 20.14 -24.17
N ALA A 464 3.08 19.46 -23.87
CA ALA A 464 2.81 18.12 -24.36
C ALA A 464 2.77 18.14 -25.89
N ALA A 465 3.54 17.27 -26.54
CA ALA A 465 3.74 17.34 -27.98
C ALA A 465 2.50 16.93 -28.79
N ALA A 466 1.75 15.94 -28.34
CA ALA A 466 0.54 15.46 -29.01
C ALA A 466 -0.37 14.72 -28.04
N THR A 467 -1.67 14.85 -28.23
CA THR A 467 -2.68 14.05 -27.54
C THR A 467 -3.28 13.06 -28.50
N THR A 468 -3.25 11.77 -28.14
CA THR A 468 -3.85 10.68 -28.92
C THR A 468 -4.96 10.05 -28.10
N TRP A 469 -6.09 9.76 -28.73
CA TRP A 469 -7.20 9.06 -28.10
C TRP A 469 -7.10 7.56 -28.36
N LEU A 470 -7.36 6.79 -27.31
CA LEU A 470 -7.37 5.34 -27.34
C LEU A 470 -8.73 4.84 -26.85
N GLU A 471 -9.40 4.04 -27.67
CA GLU A 471 -10.63 3.40 -27.24
C GLU A 471 -10.32 2.33 -26.19
N VAL A 472 -10.87 2.51 -24.99
CA VAL A 472 -10.77 1.57 -23.88
C VAL A 472 -12.17 1.06 -23.58
N GLY A 473 -12.36 -0.25 -23.68
CA GLY A 473 -13.65 -0.90 -23.47
C GLY A 473 -14.15 -0.77 -22.01
N HIS A 474 -15.32 -1.34 -21.76
CA HIS A 474 -15.93 -1.43 -20.43
C HIS A 474 -15.76 -2.84 -19.84
N ASP A 475 -15.78 -2.94 -18.52
CA ASP A 475 -15.86 -4.21 -17.81
C ASP A 475 -17.29 -4.48 -17.34
N ASP A 476 -18.10 -5.12 -18.21
CA ASP A 476 -19.49 -5.47 -17.90
C ASP A 476 -19.62 -6.45 -16.70
N ALA A 477 -18.53 -7.00 -16.24
CA ALA A 477 -18.51 -7.89 -15.09
C ALA A 477 -18.48 -7.15 -13.75
N VAL A 478 -18.20 -5.84 -13.74
CA VAL A 478 -18.27 -4.99 -12.55
C VAL A 478 -19.07 -3.74 -12.91
N ARG A 479 -20.29 -3.66 -12.45
CA ARG A 479 -21.25 -2.61 -12.82
C ARG A 479 -21.85 -1.89 -11.62
N ASN A 480 -22.68 -0.88 -11.88
CA ASN A 480 -23.37 -0.09 -10.83
C ASN A 480 -22.40 0.47 -9.79
N ARG A 481 -21.26 0.99 -10.25
CA ARG A 481 -20.25 1.59 -9.38
C ARG A 481 -20.76 2.93 -8.85
N VAL A 482 -20.81 3.04 -7.52
CA VAL A 482 -21.13 4.28 -6.82
C VAL A 482 -19.98 4.58 -5.89
N GLU A 483 -19.24 5.63 -6.17
CA GLU A 483 -18.14 6.09 -5.33
C GLU A 483 -18.64 7.13 -4.32
N THR A 484 -18.31 6.92 -3.06
CA THR A 484 -18.57 7.86 -1.96
C THR A 484 -17.23 8.43 -1.50
N VAL A 485 -16.98 9.68 -1.83
CA VAL A 485 -15.77 10.38 -1.40
C VAL A 485 -15.97 10.85 0.04
N VAL A 486 -15.08 10.43 0.93
CA VAL A 486 -15.14 10.75 2.37
C VAL A 486 -14.00 11.69 2.77
N ASP A 487 -12.88 11.68 2.04
CA ASP A 487 -11.66 12.36 2.46
C ASP A 487 -10.81 12.83 1.27
N ASP A 488 -10.02 13.88 1.52
CA ASP A 488 -8.99 14.35 0.59
C ASP A 488 -7.69 13.56 0.84
N TRP A 489 -7.36 12.67 -0.09
CA TRP A 489 -6.11 11.91 -0.01
C TRP A 489 -4.88 12.82 0.11
N ASP A 490 -4.84 13.93 -0.58
CA ASP A 490 -3.66 14.81 -0.62
C ASP A 490 -3.53 15.73 0.61
N ALA A 491 -4.53 15.78 1.49
CA ALA A 491 -4.53 16.66 2.65
C ALA A 491 -3.29 16.47 3.53
N LEU A 492 -2.88 15.23 3.79
CA LEU A 492 -1.69 14.95 4.60
C LEU A 492 -0.37 15.38 3.93
N SER A 493 -0.28 15.27 2.61
CA SER A 493 0.93 15.67 1.86
C SER A 493 1.11 17.18 1.81
N ARG A 494 0.00 17.93 1.92
CA ARG A 494 0.01 19.40 1.90
C ARG A 494 0.08 20.03 3.29
N SER A 495 -0.23 19.28 4.33
CA SER A 495 -0.29 19.83 5.69
C SER A 495 1.10 20.01 6.29
N PRO A 496 1.47 21.24 6.69
CA PRO A 496 2.74 21.48 7.37
C PRO A 496 2.76 20.94 8.80
N VAL A 497 1.58 20.70 9.40
CA VAL A 497 1.44 20.19 10.75
C VAL A 497 0.52 18.98 10.75
N VAL A 498 0.97 17.88 11.33
CA VAL A 498 0.22 16.63 11.39
C VAL A 498 0.18 16.08 12.81
N ILE A 499 -1.01 15.70 13.26
CA ILE A 499 -1.22 14.96 14.51
C ILE A 499 -1.39 13.48 14.17
N GLY A 500 -0.38 12.70 14.50
CA GLY A 500 -0.40 11.25 14.37
C GLY A 500 -1.11 10.58 15.55
N VAL A 501 -2.15 9.80 15.25
CA VAL A 501 -2.97 9.09 16.22
C VAL A 501 -2.55 7.63 16.30
N GLY A 502 -2.14 7.19 17.47
CA GLY A 502 -1.87 5.80 17.79
C GLY A 502 -3.03 5.11 18.51
N ARG A 503 -2.92 3.79 18.70
CA ARG A 503 -3.94 3.00 19.42
C ARG A 503 -4.13 3.40 20.91
N GLY A 504 -3.21 4.18 21.46
CA GLY A 504 -3.37 4.77 22.80
C GLY A 504 -4.45 5.86 22.88
N VAL A 505 -4.96 6.33 21.72
CA VAL A 505 -6.13 7.21 21.61
C VAL A 505 -7.29 6.36 21.10
N ARG A 506 -8.38 6.27 21.85
CA ARG A 506 -9.56 5.49 21.43
C ARG A 506 -10.46 6.34 20.53
N GLU A 507 -11.32 5.68 19.73
CA GLU A 507 -12.20 6.33 18.77
C GLU A 507 -13.01 7.48 19.37
N PHE A 508 -13.65 7.24 20.51
CA PHE A 508 -14.49 8.24 21.20
C PHE A 508 -13.68 9.40 21.82
N GLU A 509 -12.38 9.23 21.99
CA GLU A 509 -11.46 10.25 22.54
C GLU A 509 -10.90 11.19 21.45
N LEU A 510 -11.07 10.88 20.16
CA LEU A 510 -10.58 11.73 19.07
C LEU A 510 -11.09 13.17 19.17
N THR A 511 -12.32 13.35 19.68
CA THR A 511 -12.91 14.68 19.89
C THR A 511 -12.12 15.55 20.87
N LEU A 512 -11.38 14.94 21.80
CA LEU A 512 -10.52 15.65 22.76
C LEU A 512 -9.28 16.28 22.09
N LEU A 513 -8.87 15.77 20.93
CA LEU A 513 -7.76 16.30 20.15
C LEU A 513 -8.17 17.48 19.24
N GLU A 514 -9.45 17.65 19.00
CA GLU A 514 -9.97 18.64 18.05
C GLU A 514 -9.59 20.10 18.39
N PRO A 515 -9.59 20.55 19.66
CA PRO A 515 -9.11 21.90 19.99
C PRO A 515 -7.63 22.09 19.61
N LEU A 516 -6.78 21.10 19.88
CA LEU A 516 -5.37 21.15 19.53
C LEU A 516 -5.17 21.18 18.00
N ARG A 517 -5.91 20.34 17.29
CA ARG A 517 -5.88 20.29 15.81
C ARG A 517 -6.20 21.66 15.21
N ARG A 518 -7.25 22.34 15.71
CA ARG A 518 -7.64 23.67 15.22
C ARG A 518 -6.59 24.74 15.50
N VAL A 519 -6.03 24.74 16.71
CA VAL A 519 -5.00 25.72 17.08
C VAL A 519 -3.75 25.58 16.22
N LEU A 520 -3.37 24.35 15.88
CA LEU A 520 -2.23 24.05 15.03
C LEU A 520 -2.52 24.13 13.52
N GLY A 521 -3.78 24.23 13.10
CA GLY A 521 -4.16 24.07 11.69
C GLY A 521 -3.75 22.69 11.14
N ALA A 522 -3.76 21.67 12.01
CA ALA A 522 -3.19 20.37 11.71
C ALA A 522 -4.18 19.42 11.01
N GLU A 523 -3.66 18.44 10.29
CA GLU A 523 -4.39 17.28 9.80
C GLU A 523 -4.14 16.05 10.68
N TYR A 524 -5.12 15.14 10.75
CA TYR A 524 -4.93 13.87 11.43
C TYR A 524 -4.26 12.86 10.51
N ALA A 525 -3.25 12.17 11.05
CA ALA A 525 -2.71 10.93 10.51
C ALA A 525 -2.96 9.79 11.50
N ALA A 526 -2.85 8.56 11.04
CA ALA A 526 -3.10 7.38 11.84
C ALA A 526 -2.05 6.29 11.63
N THR A 527 -1.78 5.54 12.70
CA THR A 527 -1.06 4.28 12.56
C THR A 527 -1.98 3.23 11.92
N ARG A 528 -1.41 2.20 11.30
CA ARG A 528 -2.16 1.08 10.70
C ARG A 528 -3.21 0.48 11.64
N LYS A 529 -2.87 0.30 12.92
CA LYS A 529 -3.83 -0.26 13.90
C LYS A 529 -5.07 0.60 14.08
N VAL A 530 -4.95 1.91 13.99
CA VAL A 530 -6.07 2.86 14.10
C VAL A 530 -6.95 2.80 12.85
N THR A 531 -6.35 2.67 11.67
CA THR A 531 -7.10 2.54 10.41
C THR A 531 -7.70 1.16 10.24
N ASP A 532 -7.03 0.10 10.70
CA ASP A 532 -7.58 -1.27 10.71
C ASP A 532 -8.80 -1.40 11.62
N GLU A 533 -8.84 -0.66 12.75
CA GLU A 533 -10.02 -0.49 13.60
C GLU A 533 -11.04 0.49 12.99
N GLY A 534 -10.60 1.29 11.98
CA GLY A 534 -11.36 2.27 11.22
C GLY A 534 -11.82 3.48 12.02
N TRP A 535 -11.08 3.83 13.07
CA TRP A 535 -11.31 5.08 13.80
C TRP A 535 -10.96 6.30 12.95
N LEU A 536 -10.01 6.14 12.03
CA LEU A 536 -9.71 7.09 10.96
C LEU A 536 -9.66 6.34 9.62
N PRO A 537 -10.01 6.99 8.51
CA PRO A 537 -10.02 6.36 7.20
C PRO A 537 -8.61 5.97 6.74
N HIS A 538 -8.52 4.98 5.86
CA HIS A 538 -7.23 4.48 5.34
C HIS A 538 -6.42 5.57 4.61
N SER A 539 -7.06 6.57 4.03
CA SER A 539 -6.40 7.74 3.44
C SER A 539 -5.54 8.52 4.44
N ARG A 540 -5.77 8.34 5.74
CA ARG A 540 -5.00 8.95 6.84
C ARG A 540 -3.87 8.05 7.36
N GLN A 541 -3.69 6.87 6.79
CA GLN A 541 -2.66 5.94 7.26
C GLN A 541 -1.26 6.41 6.86
N VAL A 542 -0.38 6.54 7.87
CA VAL A 542 1.05 6.77 7.73
C VAL A 542 1.80 5.51 8.12
N GLY A 543 2.74 5.09 7.30
CA GLY A 543 3.50 3.85 7.49
C GLY A 543 3.84 3.19 6.16
N ILE A 544 4.60 2.11 6.18
CA ILE A 544 5.03 1.37 4.97
C ILE A 544 3.83 0.94 4.10
N THR A 545 2.72 0.57 4.74
CA THR A 545 1.48 0.15 4.03
C THR A 545 0.51 1.29 3.73
N GLY A 546 0.83 2.51 4.19
CA GLY A 546 0.08 3.73 3.96
C GLY A 546 0.86 4.69 3.07
N ARG A 547 1.21 5.83 3.63
CA ARG A 547 2.02 6.85 2.95
C ARG A 547 3.20 7.30 3.80
N SER A 548 4.21 7.88 3.16
CA SER A 548 5.25 8.67 3.78
C SER A 548 4.84 10.14 3.75
N ILE A 549 5.15 10.87 4.81
CA ILE A 549 4.89 12.30 4.93
C ILE A 549 6.11 13.00 5.53
N ALA A 550 6.27 14.28 5.18
CA ALA A 550 7.37 15.12 5.64
C ALA A 550 6.83 16.46 6.18
N PRO A 551 5.96 16.47 7.21
CA PRO A 551 5.45 17.72 7.78
C PRO A 551 6.57 18.48 8.50
N ALA A 552 6.43 19.79 8.59
CA ALA A 552 7.32 20.61 9.40
C ALA A 552 7.22 20.25 10.90
N LEU A 553 6.03 19.90 11.36
CA LEU A 553 5.76 19.42 12.72
C LEU A 553 4.88 18.16 12.69
N TYR A 554 5.37 17.10 13.31
CA TYR A 554 4.60 15.88 13.57
C TYR A 554 4.41 15.68 15.08
N LEU A 555 3.17 15.63 15.54
CA LEU A 555 2.82 15.34 16.92
C LEU A 555 2.28 13.90 17.06
N ALA A 556 3.09 12.99 17.59
CA ALA A 556 2.73 11.60 17.83
C ALA A 556 1.99 11.44 19.17
N VAL A 557 0.69 11.13 19.13
CA VAL A 557 -0.15 10.97 20.32
C VAL A 557 -0.56 9.50 20.47
N GLY A 558 -0.14 8.89 21.58
CA GLY A 558 -0.46 7.49 21.89
C GLY A 558 0.12 6.47 20.90
N ILE A 559 1.22 6.83 20.23
CA ILE A 559 1.96 5.98 19.29
C ILE A 559 3.10 5.29 20.01
N SER A 560 3.22 3.96 19.85
CA SER A 560 4.30 3.17 20.46
C SER A 560 5.64 3.27 19.72
N GLY A 561 5.63 3.70 18.46
CA GLY A 561 6.84 3.83 17.64
C GLY A 561 7.25 2.54 16.94
N SER A 562 6.31 1.85 16.27
CA SER A 562 6.68 0.73 15.41
C SER A 562 7.57 1.22 14.25
N PRO A 563 8.59 0.45 13.84
CA PRO A 563 9.47 0.80 12.73
C PRO A 563 8.72 1.11 11.44
N ASP A 564 7.66 0.37 11.14
CA ASP A 564 6.81 0.56 9.96
C ASP A 564 6.18 1.95 9.88
N HIS A 565 5.81 2.52 11.03
CA HIS A 565 5.25 3.86 11.11
C HIS A 565 6.34 4.94 11.04
N LEU A 566 7.41 4.75 11.83
CA LEU A 566 8.48 5.74 11.98
C LEU A 566 9.31 5.92 10.70
N SER A 567 9.50 4.86 9.92
CA SER A 567 10.22 4.93 8.64
C SER A 567 9.58 5.90 7.64
N SER A 568 8.27 6.09 7.74
CA SER A 568 7.49 6.98 6.87
C SER A 568 7.45 8.43 7.35
N LEU A 569 8.11 8.74 8.48
CA LEU A 569 8.25 10.08 9.08
C LEU A 569 9.70 10.58 9.06
N ARG A 570 10.57 9.92 8.34
CA ARG A 570 12.01 10.19 8.35
C ARG A 570 12.36 11.65 8.04
N ASP A 571 11.67 12.23 7.08
CA ASP A 571 11.91 13.58 6.59
C ASP A 571 11.02 14.63 7.28
N ALA A 572 10.31 14.26 8.36
CA ALA A 572 9.58 15.22 9.18
C ALA A 572 10.55 16.20 9.87
N GLY A 573 10.21 17.49 9.89
CA GLY A 573 11.04 18.54 10.48
C GLY A 573 11.22 18.34 11.99
N THR A 574 10.20 18.60 12.78
CA THR A 574 10.20 18.35 14.25
C THR A 574 9.17 17.28 14.59
N VAL A 575 9.59 16.32 15.41
CA VAL A 575 8.71 15.25 15.92
C VAL A 575 8.56 15.40 17.43
N VAL A 576 7.32 15.61 17.88
CA VAL A 576 6.93 15.62 19.29
C VAL A 576 6.20 14.31 19.59
N ALA A 577 6.53 13.62 20.68
CA ALA A 577 5.87 12.39 21.07
C ALA A 577 5.27 12.49 22.46
N VAL A 578 4.03 12.05 22.62
CA VAL A 578 3.34 11.92 23.93
C VAL A 578 2.93 10.47 24.11
N ASN A 579 3.50 9.81 25.11
CA ASN A 579 3.17 8.43 25.45
C ASN A 579 3.33 8.21 26.96
N GLU A 580 2.48 7.39 27.54
CA GLU A 580 2.54 7.06 28.98
C GLU A 580 3.62 6.01 29.32
N ASP A 581 4.00 5.17 28.35
CA ASP A 581 5.07 4.19 28.54
C ASP A 581 6.44 4.84 28.28
N PRO A 582 7.28 5.02 29.33
CA PRO A 582 8.61 5.63 29.17
C PRO A 582 9.56 4.80 28.29
N ARG A 583 9.24 3.52 28.03
CA ARG A 583 10.03 2.62 27.17
C ARG A 583 9.50 2.56 25.74
N ALA A 584 8.50 3.37 25.39
CA ALA A 584 7.96 3.40 24.04
C ALA A 584 9.04 3.83 23.04
N ARG A 585 9.26 3.02 21.99
CA ARG A 585 10.27 3.28 20.95
C ARG A 585 10.12 4.64 20.25
N VAL A 586 8.95 5.25 20.33
CA VAL A 586 8.72 6.58 19.75
C VAL A 586 9.66 7.62 20.33
N PHE A 587 10.10 7.45 21.59
CA PHE A 587 11.03 8.37 22.25
C PHE A 587 12.46 8.29 21.68
N ASP A 588 12.86 7.18 21.07
CA ASP A 588 14.15 7.04 20.40
C ASP A 588 14.17 7.79 19.06
N HIS A 589 12.99 8.21 18.55
CA HIS A 589 12.80 8.76 17.21
C HIS A 589 12.06 10.11 17.20
N CYS A 590 11.91 10.76 18.36
CA CYS A 590 11.35 12.11 18.47
C CYS A 590 12.43 13.15 18.80
N ASP A 591 12.11 14.42 18.60
CA ASP A 591 12.95 15.54 19.05
C ASP A 591 12.57 15.95 20.47
N ILE A 592 11.27 15.87 20.78
CA ILE A 592 10.70 16.23 22.08
C ILE A 592 9.78 15.11 22.53
N GLY A 593 10.12 14.44 23.61
CA GLY A 593 9.31 13.39 24.23
C GLY A 593 8.61 13.91 25.51
N VAL A 594 7.37 13.51 25.72
CA VAL A 594 6.60 13.77 26.94
C VAL A 594 6.09 12.45 27.50
N VAL A 595 6.63 12.03 28.64
CA VAL A 595 6.16 10.81 29.33
C VAL A 595 4.99 11.18 30.22
N ALA A 596 3.78 11.01 29.68
CA ALA A 596 2.52 11.29 30.39
C ALA A 596 1.33 10.66 29.63
N ARG A 597 0.19 10.58 30.31
CA ARG A 597 -1.08 10.32 29.64
C ARG A 597 -1.39 11.51 28.72
N TRP A 598 -1.67 11.23 27.46
CA TRP A 598 -1.90 12.29 26.49
C TRP A 598 -3.12 13.17 26.84
N GLN A 599 -4.14 12.62 27.53
CA GLN A 599 -5.32 13.36 28.00
C GLN A 599 -4.93 14.49 28.99
N ASP A 600 -3.88 14.26 29.79
CA ASP A 600 -3.41 15.23 30.76
C ASP A 600 -2.58 16.36 30.12
N VAL A 601 -1.98 16.10 28.94
CA VAL A 601 -1.05 17.02 28.26
C VAL A 601 -1.76 17.89 27.22
N VAL A 602 -2.73 17.35 26.47
CA VAL A 602 -3.31 18.01 25.30
C VAL A 602 -4.02 19.32 25.65
N GLY A 603 -4.79 19.36 26.72
CA GLY A 603 -5.46 20.60 27.16
C GLY A 603 -4.46 21.71 27.54
N PRO A 604 -3.52 21.48 28.46
CA PRO A 604 -2.44 22.42 28.77
C PRO A 604 -1.59 22.83 27.57
N LEU A 605 -1.28 21.91 26.64
CA LEU A 605 -0.52 22.21 25.42
C LEU A 605 -1.30 23.16 24.50
N THR A 606 -2.59 22.91 24.33
CA THR A 606 -3.48 23.79 23.56
C THR A 606 -3.52 25.20 24.14
N ALA A 607 -3.65 25.31 25.46
CA ALA A 607 -3.67 26.61 26.15
C ALA A 607 -2.31 27.35 26.01
N ALA A 608 -1.20 26.65 26.14
CA ALA A 608 0.13 27.23 26.00
C ALA A 608 0.42 27.71 24.56
N LEU A 609 -0.06 26.97 23.55
CA LEU A 609 0.05 27.37 22.14
C LEU A 609 -0.76 28.63 21.84
N VAL A 610 -1.99 28.73 22.35
CA VAL A 610 -2.83 29.93 22.23
C VAL A 610 -2.13 31.15 22.85
N ALA A 611 -1.59 31.01 24.07
CA ALA A 611 -0.85 32.08 24.73
C ALA A 611 0.36 32.55 23.91
N ALA A 612 1.17 31.61 23.40
CA ALA A 612 2.34 31.92 22.58
C ALA A 612 1.98 32.58 21.24
N GLY A 613 0.82 32.28 20.65
CA GLY A 613 0.31 32.93 19.45
C GLY A 613 -0.15 34.35 19.70
N SER A 614 -0.75 34.63 20.86
CA SER A 614 -1.22 35.96 21.26
C SER A 614 -0.07 36.94 21.50
N ASP A 615 1.04 36.47 22.05
CA ASP A 615 2.23 37.30 22.35
C ASP A 615 2.99 37.76 21.07
N ARG A 616 2.74 37.15 19.92
CA ARG A 616 3.43 37.43 18.65
C ARG A 616 2.68 38.37 17.70
N GLY A 617 1.55 38.95 18.13
CA GLY A 617 0.81 39.96 17.35
C GLY A 617 0.21 39.43 16.04
N GLY A 618 0.22 38.12 15.80
CA GLY A 618 -0.42 37.47 14.68
C GLY A 618 -1.81 37.01 15.09
N ALA A 619 -2.86 37.65 14.59
CA ALA A 619 -4.21 37.18 14.74
C ALA A 619 -4.32 35.75 14.20
N VAL A 620 -4.44 34.77 15.10
CA VAL A 620 -5.04 33.48 14.77
C VAL A 620 -6.42 33.82 14.23
N PRO A 621 -6.80 33.47 13.00
CA PRO A 621 -8.16 33.74 12.51
C PRO A 621 -9.15 33.05 13.44
N ALA A 622 -9.86 33.84 14.25
CA ALA A 622 -10.94 33.35 15.07
C ALA A 622 -12.00 32.77 14.14
N PRO A 623 -12.45 31.51 14.35
CA PRO A 623 -13.53 30.98 13.56
C PRO A 623 -14.81 31.77 13.87
N GLU A 624 -15.44 32.31 12.83
CA GLU A 624 -16.65 33.12 12.80
C GLU A 624 -17.93 32.32 13.15
N LEU A 625 -17.87 31.45 14.16
CA LEU A 625 -18.97 30.53 14.53
C LEU A 625 -19.36 30.58 16.02
N LEU A 626 -19.09 31.72 16.71
CA LEU A 626 -19.62 31.95 18.06
C LEU A 626 -20.53 33.20 18.12
N ARG A 627 -21.23 33.50 17.05
CA ARG A 627 -22.38 34.43 17.09
C ARG A 627 -23.55 33.83 16.30
N ARG A 628 -24.25 32.90 16.89
CA ARG A 628 -25.71 32.72 16.78
C ARG A 628 -26.14 31.77 17.89
N SER A 629 -26.89 32.39 18.78
CA SER A 629 -27.68 31.91 19.91
C SER A 629 -28.28 30.51 19.78
#